data_b3580394d8440c0b1b0f925d04982014
#
_entry.id   b3580394d8440c0b1b0f925d04982014
#
_cell.length_a   1.000
_cell.length_b   1.000
_cell.length_c   1.000
_cell.angle_alpha   90.00
_cell.angle_beta   90.00
_cell.angle_gamma   90.00
#
_symmetry.space_group_name_H-M   'P 1'
#
loop_
_entity.id
_entity.type
_entity.pdbx_description
1 polymer ?
#
loop_
_entity_poly.entity_id
_entity_poly.type
_entity_poly.pdbx_seq_one_letter_code
_entity_poly.pdbx_strand_id
1 'polypeptide(L)'
;MKLLYTLFFAFCLTSSYSQATNDYFETIRDNEVALTAFFSHMPKGGDLHHHFSGSIYAEPLLQRAIAANFYLNTETMDVRKEKPSSGDWQLFSTLKTNGTLDSYQQKIMQKWSIKDYNYVDYPSDKLFFESFMKFEPAIKGNFGQGLLELKNRAISENVSYIETQLSTIPTTLNTDDLTKFNSRLRKLALAKDEKAILTTLDSVYSSLLKKEAESYAKDFNTNFVAKLHKDLKIDDKQFTMRYQNFVLRFMEPVDLFKNLVIAFISADESPLIAGVNIVSPEDGATSMKDYWLHMIMFKYCHSRYPDVKYAMHAGELTLGLVQPEELTWHISAAVYTAGANRIGHGVDLAYEKDSYDLLRYMAKKSIPIEINLVSNEFILKVKDSRHPLTMYKEFGVPIVISTDDAGILRTNMTEQYVLLAKRYKGVSYSDIKQYVYNSINYSFIKDEGVKKQLLKDLDLRFKTFEANFPMK
;
A
#
# COMPACT_ATOMS: atom_id res chain seq x y z
N MET A 1 -49.51 -2.69 -5.60
CA MET A 1 -49.45 -3.96 -4.83
C MET A 1 -48.45 -4.98 -5.42
N LYS A 2 -48.49 -5.32 -6.70
CA LYS A 2 -47.54 -6.29 -7.30
C LYS A 2 -46.04 -5.88 -7.16
N LEU A 3 -45.71 -4.60 -7.30
CA LEU A 3 -44.32 -4.11 -7.20
C LEU A 3 -43.74 -4.23 -5.77
N LEU A 4 -44.57 -4.01 -4.74
CA LEU A 4 -44.16 -4.16 -3.32
C LEU A 4 -43.89 -5.66 -2.97
N TYR A 5 -44.69 -6.57 -3.48
CA TYR A 5 -44.49 -8.00 -3.27
C TYR A 5 -43.21 -8.53 -3.94
N THR A 6 -42.87 -8.00 -5.13
CA THR A 6 -41.65 -8.40 -5.85
C THR A 6 -40.40 -7.89 -5.14
N LEU A 7 -40.43 -6.66 -4.60
CA LEU A 7 -39.31 -6.11 -3.81
C LEU A 7 -39.11 -6.82 -2.47
N PHE A 8 -40.21 -7.15 -1.77
CA PHE A 8 -40.17 -7.88 -0.51
C PHE A 8 -39.65 -9.32 -0.69
N PHE A 9 -40.09 -10.00 -1.76
CA PHE A 9 -39.64 -11.35 -2.08
C PHE A 9 -38.17 -11.40 -2.50
N ALA A 10 -37.68 -10.39 -3.26
CA ALA A 10 -36.28 -10.25 -3.62
C ALA A 10 -35.40 -9.96 -2.40
N PHE A 11 -35.88 -9.15 -1.45
CA PHE A 11 -35.17 -8.87 -0.20
C PHE A 11 -35.08 -10.08 0.72
N CYS A 12 -36.15 -10.87 0.85
CA CYS A 12 -36.16 -12.11 1.60
C CYS A 12 -35.22 -13.19 1.00
N LEU A 13 -35.13 -13.28 -0.33
CA LEU A 13 -34.23 -14.22 -0.98
C LEU A 13 -32.76 -13.85 -0.78
N THR A 14 -32.41 -12.57 -0.89
CA THR A 14 -31.03 -12.13 -0.68
C THR A 14 -30.54 -12.31 0.75
N SER A 15 -31.41 -12.08 1.73
CA SER A 15 -31.08 -12.32 3.14
C SER A 15 -30.91 -13.81 3.47
N SER A 16 -31.70 -14.70 2.82
CA SER A 16 -31.57 -16.16 3.03
C SER A 16 -30.28 -16.72 2.40
N TYR A 17 -29.86 -16.22 1.23
CA TYR A 17 -28.59 -16.66 0.60
C TYR A 17 -27.37 -16.19 1.41
N SER A 18 -27.36 -14.96 1.90
CA SER A 18 -26.28 -14.45 2.74
C SER A 18 -26.14 -15.24 4.04
N GLN A 19 -27.26 -15.65 4.66
CA GLN A 19 -27.24 -16.49 5.87
C GLN A 19 -26.69 -17.88 5.56
N ALA A 20 -27.16 -18.53 4.49
CA ALA A 20 -26.66 -19.85 4.07
C ALA A 20 -25.15 -19.84 3.77
N THR A 21 -24.66 -18.75 3.14
CA THR A 21 -23.22 -18.57 2.89
C THR A 21 -22.44 -18.38 4.19
N ASN A 22 -22.99 -17.62 5.16
CA ASN A 22 -22.37 -17.46 6.47
C ASN A 22 -22.30 -18.79 7.23
N ASP A 23 -23.38 -19.58 7.21
CA ASP A 23 -23.41 -20.89 7.88
C ASP A 23 -22.40 -21.84 7.24
N TYR A 24 -22.30 -21.87 5.91
CA TYR A 24 -21.28 -22.62 5.21
C TYR A 24 -19.87 -22.17 5.58
N PHE A 25 -19.61 -20.86 5.58
CA PHE A 25 -18.32 -20.28 5.95
C PHE A 25 -17.88 -20.76 7.34
N GLU A 26 -18.79 -20.79 8.33
CA GLU A 26 -18.46 -21.28 9.66
C GLU A 26 -18.09 -22.76 9.68
N THR A 27 -18.67 -23.59 8.81
CA THR A 27 -18.32 -25.02 8.73
C THR A 27 -16.92 -25.27 8.15
N ILE A 28 -16.43 -24.38 7.30
CA ILE A 28 -15.13 -24.52 6.63
C ILE A 28 -13.99 -23.77 7.32
N ARG A 29 -14.27 -23.00 8.35
CA ARG A 29 -13.33 -22.07 8.99
C ARG A 29 -12.01 -22.71 9.46
N ASP A 30 -12.06 -23.97 9.87
CA ASP A 30 -10.88 -24.72 10.31
C ASP A 30 -10.19 -25.51 9.18
N ASN A 31 -10.75 -25.47 7.96
CA ASN A 31 -10.20 -26.14 6.79
C ASN A 31 -9.60 -25.11 5.82
N GLU A 32 -8.27 -24.93 5.85
CA GLU A 32 -7.56 -23.94 5.05
C GLU A 32 -7.74 -24.13 3.53
N VAL A 33 -7.81 -25.39 3.06
CA VAL A 33 -8.03 -25.70 1.64
C VAL A 33 -9.44 -25.27 1.22
N ALA A 34 -10.45 -25.54 2.05
CA ALA A 34 -11.81 -25.11 1.79
C ALA A 34 -11.96 -23.59 1.88
N LEU A 35 -11.30 -22.90 2.84
CA LEU A 35 -11.24 -21.45 2.89
C LEU A 35 -10.57 -20.87 1.65
N THR A 36 -9.46 -21.46 1.19
CA THR A 36 -8.77 -20.99 -0.03
C THR A 36 -9.70 -21.13 -1.24
N ALA A 37 -10.39 -22.25 -1.39
CA ALA A 37 -11.38 -22.44 -2.45
C ALA A 37 -12.53 -21.43 -2.35
N PHE A 38 -13.05 -21.19 -1.16
CA PHE A 38 -14.12 -20.22 -0.91
C PHE A 38 -13.67 -18.79 -1.28
N PHE A 39 -12.54 -18.32 -0.74
CA PHE A 39 -12.06 -16.97 -0.99
C PHE A 39 -11.51 -16.75 -2.40
N SER A 40 -11.02 -17.79 -3.10
CA SER A 40 -10.64 -17.63 -4.51
C SER A 40 -11.84 -17.28 -5.41
N HIS A 41 -13.05 -17.70 -5.04
CA HIS A 41 -14.28 -17.36 -5.76
C HIS A 41 -14.97 -16.09 -5.25
N MET A 42 -14.72 -15.68 -4.00
CA MET A 42 -15.34 -14.51 -3.40
C MET A 42 -14.90 -13.21 -4.10
N PRO A 43 -15.84 -12.29 -4.42
CA PRO A 43 -15.47 -10.92 -4.85
C PRO A 43 -14.68 -10.20 -3.75
N LYS A 44 -13.59 -9.52 -4.12
CA LYS A 44 -12.68 -8.90 -3.14
C LYS A 44 -12.65 -7.37 -3.18
N GLY A 45 -13.47 -6.74 -4.05
CA GLY A 45 -13.53 -5.28 -4.13
C GLY A 45 -12.21 -4.69 -4.58
N GLY A 46 -11.53 -3.98 -3.69
CA GLY A 46 -10.28 -3.30 -3.97
C GLY A 46 -9.14 -3.66 -3.03
N ASP A 47 -7.91 -3.36 -3.49
CA ASP A 47 -6.67 -3.36 -2.71
C ASP A 47 -6.17 -1.91 -2.63
N LEU A 48 -6.20 -1.32 -1.43
CA LEU A 48 -5.93 0.12 -1.22
C LEU A 48 -4.53 0.40 -0.68
N HIS A 49 -3.87 -0.60 -0.10
CA HIS A 49 -2.50 -0.52 0.38
C HIS A 49 -1.66 -1.49 -0.44
N HIS A 50 -1.20 -1.01 -1.59
CA HIS A 50 -0.56 -1.82 -2.62
C HIS A 50 0.61 -1.04 -3.21
N HIS A 51 1.82 -1.59 -3.14
CA HIS A 51 3.02 -0.97 -3.69
C HIS A 51 3.33 -1.55 -5.07
N PHE A 52 3.41 -0.71 -6.09
CA PHE A 52 3.66 -1.15 -7.46
C PHE A 52 4.89 -2.05 -7.58
N SER A 53 6.03 -1.60 -7.06
CA SER A 53 7.30 -2.31 -7.22
C SER A 53 7.37 -3.62 -6.44
N GLY A 54 6.94 -3.62 -5.20
CA GLY A 54 7.00 -4.79 -4.33
C GLY A 54 5.88 -5.80 -4.57
N SER A 55 4.84 -5.41 -5.30
CA SER A 55 3.75 -6.33 -5.65
C SER A 55 4.03 -7.18 -6.89
N ILE A 56 5.05 -6.86 -7.69
CA ILE A 56 5.46 -7.71 -8.81
C ILE A 56 6.28 -8.88 -8.27
N TYR A 57 5.92 -10.11 -8.64
CA TYR A 57 6.64 -11.30 -8.19
C TYR A 57 8.07 -11.34 -8.75
N ALA A 58 8.96 -12.04 -8.03
CA ALA A 58 10.36 -12.17 -8.41
C ALA A 58 10.56 -12.87 -9.76
N GLU A 59 9.68 -13.80 -10.14
CA GLU A 59 9.76 -14.55 -11.40
C GLU A 59 9.64 -13.65 -12.64
N PRO A 60 8.61 -12.80 -12.81
CA PRO A 60 8.56 -11.82 -13.90
C PRO A 60 9.71 -10.83 -13.89
N LEU A 61 10.16 -10.38 -12.71
CA LEU A 61 11.32 -9.48 -12.58
C LEU A 61 12.60 -10.14 -13.10
N LEU A 62 12.81 -11.40 -12.74
CA LEU A 62 13.95 -12.17 -13.24
C LEU A 62 13.87 -12.36 -14.76
N GLN A 63 12.71 -12.70 -15.31
CA GLN A 63 12.53 -12.81 -16.77
C GLN A 63 12.90 -11.52 -17.50
N ARG A 64 12.49 -10.35 -16.93
CA ARG A 64 12.85 -9.03 -17.48
C ARG A 64 14.36 -8.78 -17.41
N ALA A 65 15.01 -9.10 -16.31
CA ALA A 65 16.45 -8.95 -16.14
C ALA A 65 17.22 -9.84 -17.12
N ILE A 66 16.78 -11.09 -17.33
CA ILE A 66 17.35 -12.02 -18.32
C ILE A 66 17.16 -11.49 -19.76
N ALA A 67 15.94 -11.07 -20.09
CA ALA A 67 15.62 -10.55 -21.43
C ALA A 67 16.42 -9.27 -21.76
N ALA A 68 16.63 -8.41 -20.78
CA ALA A 68 17.44 -7.20 -20.89
C ALA A 68 18.95 -7.47 -20.78
N ASN A 69 19.35 -8.72 -20.55
CA ASN A 69 20.73 -9.16 -20.37
C ASN A 69 21.51 -8.31 -19.36
N PHE A 70 20.92 -8.08 -18.19
CA PHE A 70 21.56 -7.32 -17.10
C PHE A 70 22.74 -8.10 -16.51
N TYR A 71 23.57 -7.41 -15.74
CA TYR A 71 24.59 -8.02 -14.89
C TYR A 71 23.95 -8.48 -13.57
N LEU A 72 24.24 -9.70 -13.17
CA LEU A 72 23.91 -10.28 -11.86
C LEU A 72 25.17 -10.28 -10.99
N ASN A 73 25.07 -9.78 -9.77
CA ASN A 73 26.06 -10.06 -8.73
C ASN A 73 25.85 -11.47 -8.21
N THR A 74 26.84 -12.34 -8.33
CA THR A 74 26.70 -13.78 -8.03
C THR A 74 26.76 -14.09 -6.52
N GLU A 75 27.05 -13.09 -5.67
CA GLU A 75 27.05 -13.20 -4.20
C GLU A 75 25.80 -12.61 -3.60
N THR A 76 25.43 -11.36 -4.01
CA THR A 76 24.32 -10.62 -3.39
C THR A 76 22.99 -10.78 -4.11
N MET A 77 23.00 -11.34 -5.32
CA MET A 77 21.83 -11.44 -6.24
C MET A 77 21.28 -10.08 -6.68
N ASP A 78 22.06 -9.02 -6.62
CA ASP A 78 21.68 -7.72 -7.17
C ASP A 78 21.78 -7.72 -8.70
N VAL A 79 20.91 -6.97 -9.39
CA VAL A 79 21.05 -6.75 -10.84
C VAL A 79 21.40 -5.30 -11.16
N ARG A 80 22.19 -5.09 -12.21
CA ARG A 80 22.56 -3.77 -12.71
C ARG A 80 22.56 -3.78 -14.25
N LYS A 81 22.24 -2.62 -14.86
CA LYS A 81 22.28 -2.43 -16.32
C LYS A 81 23.71 -2.39 -16.84
N GLU A 82 24.60 -1.77 -16.10
CA GLU A 82 26.02 -1.62 -16.41
C GLU A 82 26.84 -2.39 -15.40
N LYS A 83 28.03 -2.89 -15.81
CA LYS A 83 28.92 -3.63 -14.91
C LYS A 83 29.54 -2.67 -13.89
N PRO A 84 29.27 -2.84 -12.59
CA PRO A 84 29.99 -2.08 -11.56
C PRO A 84 31.48 -2.40 -11.53
N SER A 85 32.27 -1.47 -11.02
CA SER A 85 33.74 -1.59 -10.95
C SER A 85 34.25 -2.60 -9.93
N SER A 86 33.41 -3.01 -8.98
CA SER A 86 33.75 -3.95 -7.91
C SER A 86 32.67 -5.03 -7.74
N GLY A 87 33.04 -6.18 -7.21
CA GLY A 87 32.18 -7.34 -7.01
C GLY A 87 32.20 -8.33 -8.17
N ASP A 88 31.66 -9.52 -7.97
CA ASP A 88 31.55 -10.56 -9.00
C ASP A 88 30.25 -10.39 -9.81
N TRP A 89 30.37 -9.78 -10.96
CA TRP A 89 29.25 -9.46 -11.84
C TRP A 89 29.34 -10.21 -13.16
N GLN A 90 28.31 -10.98 -13.49
CA GLN A 90 28.22 -11.76 -14.71
C GLN A 90 26.92 -11.40 -15.48
N LEU A 91 27.01 -11.35 -16.83
CA LEU A 91 25.84 -11.18 -17.69
C LEU A 91 24.93 -12.42 -17.59
N PHE A 92 23.64 -12.24 -17.63
CA PHE A 92 22.69 -13.36 -17.70
C PHE A 92 22.97 -14.27 -18.91
N SER A 93 23.38 -13.71 -20.06
CA SER A 93 23.79 -14.50 -21.23
C SER A 93 24.99 -15.41 -20.94
N THR A 94 25.98 -14.92 -20.19
CA THR A 94 27.14 -15.71 -19.76
C THR A 94 26.73 -16.87 -18.86
N LEU A 95 25.88 -16.59 -17.84
CA LEU A 95 25.36 -17.63 -16.93
C LEU A 95 24.59 -18.71 -17.68
N LYS A 96 23.80 -18.30 -18.70
CA LYS A 96 23.07 -19.22 -19.57
C LYS A 96 24.01 -20.10 -20.41
N THR A 97 25.03 -19.51 -21.04
CA THR A 97 26.02 -20.22 -21.86
C THR A 97 26.81 -21.23 -21.03
N ASN A 98 27.16 -20.87 -19.80
CA ASN A 98 27.90 -21.73 -18.87
C ASN A 98 27.04 -22.80 -18.19
N GLY A 99 25.71 -22.81 -18.41
CA GLY A 99 24.78 -23.74 -17.78
C GLY A 99 24.60 -23.53 -16.27
N THR A 100 24.95 -22.33 -15.74
CA THR A 100 24.88 -22.03 -14.30
C THR A 100 23.67 -21.21 -13.90
N LEU A 101 22.88 -20.70 -14.87
CA LEU A 101 21.75 -19.81 -14.61
C LEU A 101 20.75 -20.44 -13.63
N ASP A 102 20.39 -21.70 -13.80
CA ASP A 102 19.40 -22.40 -12.96
C ASP A 102 19.79 -22.44 -11.48
N SER A 103 21.11 -22.57 -11.20
CA SER A 103 21.61 -22.55 -9.82
C SER A 103 21.45 -21.19 -9.14
N TYR A 104 21.41 -20.11 -9.93
CA TYR A 104 21.19 -18.76 -9.41
C TYR A 104 19.71 -18.40 -9.30
N GLN A 105 18.82 -18.99 -10.10
CA GLN A 105 17.40 -18.67 -10.06
C GLN A 105 16.79 -18.87 -8.66
N GLN A 106 17.10 -20.00 -8.02
CA GLN A 106 16.63 -20.28 -6.66
C GLN A 106 17.13 -19.23 -5.66
N LYS A 107 18.41 -18.89 -5.71
CA LYS A 107 19.01 -17.87 -4.83
C LYS A 107 18.42 -16.48 -5.06
N ILE A 108 18.13 -16.12 -6.32
CA ILE A 108 17.46 -14.88 -6.68
C ILE A 108 16.07 -14.82 -6.06
N MET A 109 15.28 -15.90 -6.19
CA MET A 109 13.93 -15.96 -5.58
C MET A 109 13.99 -15.75 -4.06
N GLN A 110 14.98 -16.35 -3.38
CA GLN A 110 15.18 -16.21 -1.94
C GLN A 110 15.66 -14.83 -1.50
N LYS A 111 16.34 -14.08 -2.36
CA LYS A 111 16.84 -12.73 -2.05
C LYS A 111 15.91 -11.61 -2.51
N TRP A 112 15.02 -11.89 -3.48
CA TRP A 112 14.04 -10.94 -4.00
C TRP A 112 12.65 -11.11 -3.39
N SER A 113 12.46 -12.12 -2.54
CA SER A 113 11.21 -12.40 -1.84
C SER A 113 11.45 -13.19 -0.56
N ILE A 114 10.37 -13.40 0.19
CA ILE A 114 10.42 -14.20 1.42
C ILE A 114 10.45 -15.72 1.17
N LYS A 115 10.62 -16.16 -0.09
CA LYS A 115 10.68 -17.57 -0.41
C LYS A 115 11.78 -18.29 0.39
N ASP A 116 11.40 -19.39 1.04
CA ASP A 116 12.29 -20.22 1.87
C ASP A 116 13.00 -19.45 3.02
N TYR A 117 12.41 -18.31 3.45
CA TYR A 117 12.99 -17.54 4.54
C TYR A 117 12.99 -18.32 5.86
N ASN A 118 14.10 -18.23 6.57
CA ASN A 118 14.19 -18.70 7.95
C ASN A 118 14.56 -17.55 8.90
N TYR A 119 14.01 -17.55 10.10
CA TYR A 119 14.19 -16.46 11.07
C TYR A 119 15.53 -16.51 11.83
N VAL A 120 16.42 -17.44 11.51
CA VAL A 120 17.67 -17.66 12.25
C VAL A 120 18.81 -16.83 11.71
N ASP A 121 18.94 -16.77 10.37
CA ASP A 121 20.17 -16.28 9.74
C ASP A 121 20.14 -14.79 9.42
N TYR A 122 18.97 -14.19 9.26
CA TYR A 122 18.84 -12.80 8.81
C TYR A 122 17.56 -12.14 9.33
N PRO A 123 17.59 -10.85 9.77
CA PRO A 123 16.37 -10.15 10.19
C PRO A 123 15.34 -10.01 9.06
N SER A 124 14.07 -10.28 9.38
CA SER A 124 12.99 -10.28 8.37
C SER A 124 12.71 -8.91 7.77
N ASP A 125 12.71 -7.87 8.60
CA ASP A 125 12.58 -6.47 8.20
C ASP A 125 13.70 -6.06 7.22
N LYS A 126 14.95 -6.42 7.51
CA LYS A 126 16.09 -6.15 6.61
C LYS A 126 15.94 -6.87 5.27
N LEU A 127 15.60 -8.18 5.28
CA LEU A 127 15.37 -8.90 4.03
C LEU A 127 14.33 -8.19 3.17
N PHE A 128 13.23 -7.79 3.80
CA PHE A 128 12.13 -7.11 3.11
C PHE A 128 12.60 -5.81 2.45
N PHE A 129 13.13 -4.87 3.23
CA PHE A 129 13.50 -3.55 2.71
C PHE A 129 14.72 -3.59 1.78
N GLU A 130 15.67 -4.49 1.97
CA GLU A 130 16.83 -4.62 1.09
C GLU A 130 16.51 -5.27 -0.26
N SER A 131 15.44 -6.07 -0.35
CA SER A 131 15.06 -6.74 -1.59
C SER A 131 14.75 -5.77 -2.73
N PHE A 132 14.17 -4.60 -2.44
CA PHE A 132 13.86 -3.57 -3.43
C PHE A 132 15.07 -3.12 -4.25
N MET A 133 16.21 -2.90 -3.58
CA MET A 133 17.45 -2.44 -4.23
C MET A 133 18.06 -3.50 -5.15
N LYS A 134 17.73 -4.78 -4.93
CA LYS A 134 18.28 -5.90 -5.71
C LYS A 134 17.68 -5.96 -7.10
N PHE A 135 16.38 -5.76 -7.23
CA PHE A 135 15.65 -5.89 -8.49
C PHE A 135 15.22 -4.55 -9.11
N GLU A 136 15.52 -3.40 -8.49
CA GLU A 136 15.09 -2.07 -8.97
C GLU A 136 15.31 -1.84 -10.47
N PRO A 137 16.47 -2.21 -11.08
CA PRO A 137 16.67 -2.01 -12.52
C PRO A 137 15.70 -2.79 -13.42
N ALA A 138 15.13 -3.91 -12.92
CA ALA A 138 14.11 -4.68 -13.64
C ALA A 138 12.70 -4.04 -13.56
N ILE A 139 12.50 -3.12 -12.61
CA ILE A 139 11.28 -2.28 -12.50
C ILE A 139 11.40 -1.05 -13.39
N LYS A 140 12.52 -0.32 -13.28
CA LYS A 140 12.75 0.93 -14.01
C LYS A 140 12.73 0.71 -15.53
N GLY A 141 11.85 1.42 -16.22
CA GLY A 141 11.64 1.29 -17.67
C GLY A 141 10.65 0.20 -18.09
N ASN A 142 10.11 -0.56 -17.14
CA ASN A 142 9.15 -1.65 -17.40
C ASN A 142 7.78 -1.43 -16.71
N PHE A 143 7.42 -0.18 -16.40
CA PHE A 143 6.15 0.14 -15.73
C PHE A 143 4.93 -0.45 -16.45
N GLY A 144 4.89 -0.36 -17.78
CA GLY A 144 3.77 -0.88 -18.55
C GLY A 144 3.54 -2.38 -18.38
N GLN A 145 4.60 -3.16 -18.45
CA GLN A 145 4.51 -4.62 -18.22
C GLN A 145 4.11 -4.93 -16.78
N GLY A 146 4.61 -4.15 -15.81
CA GLY A 146 4.23 -4.29 -14.41
C GLY A 146 2.74 -4.01 -14.19
N LEU A 147 2.22 -2.90 -14.70
CA LEU A 147 0.80 -2.55 -14.57
C LEU A 147 -0.14 -3.58 -15.19
N LEU A 148 0.23 -4.14 -16.36
CA LEU A 148 -0.56 -5.21 -17.00
C LEU A 148 -0.53 -6.51 -16.20
N GLU A 149 0.60 -6.85 -15.61
CA GLU A 149 0.73 -8.02 -14.73
C GLU A 149 -0.19 -7.87 -13.50
N LEU A 150 -0.12 -6.71 -12.82
CA LEU A 150 -0.96 -6.43 -11.65
C LEU A 150 -2.46 -6.45 -12.02
N LYS A 151 -2.85 -5.85 -13.14
CA LYS A 151 -4.22 -5.90 -13.66
C LYS A 151 -4.70 -7.34 -13.87
N ASN A 152 -3.92 -8.13 -14.63
CA ASN A 152 -4.31 -9.50 -14.97
C ASN A 152 -4.43 -10.38 -13.73
N ARG A 153 -3.51 -10.22 -12.79
CA ARG A 153 -3.55 -10.94 -11.52
C ARG A 153 -4.76 -10.54 -10.67
N ALA A 154 -5.03 -9.23 -10.54
CA ALA A 154 -6.20 -8.74 -9.83
C ALA A 154 -7.51 -9.33 -10.38
N ILE A 155 -7.68 -9.33 -11.71
CA ILE A 155 -8.85 -9.94 -12.36
C ILE A 155 -8.95 -11.42 -12.02
N SER A 156 -7.84 -12.17 -12.08
CA SER A 156 -7.83 -13.60 -11.75
C SER A 156 -8.15 -13.90 -10.28
N GLU A 157 -7.89 -12.94 -9.39
CA GLU A 157 -8.17 -13.01 -7.95
C GLU A 157 -9.56 -12.45 -7.57
N ASN A 158 -10.40 -12.08 -8.52
CA ASN A 158 -11.68 -11.37 -8.29
C ASN A 158 -11.56 -10.01 -7.59
N VAL A 159 -10.42 -9.34 -7.73
CA VAL A 159 -10.20 -7.94 -7.34
C VAL A 159 -10.60 -7.04 -8.49
N SER A 160 -11.48 -6.06 -8.26
CA SER A 160 -12.00 -5.16 -9.30
C SER A 160 -11.35 -3.77 -9.29
N TYR A 161 -10.60 -3.45 -8.22
CA TYR A 161 -9.96 -2.15 -8.06
C TYR A 161 -8.59 -2.29 -7.38
N ILE A 162 -7.61 -1.55 -7.87
CA ILE A 162 -6.34 -1.36 -7.16
C ILE A 162 -6.04 0.14 -7.05
N GLU A 163 -5.63 0.56 -5.87
CA GLU A 163 -5.06 1.89 -5.62
C GLU A 163 -3.58 1.71 -5.29
N THR A 164 -2.73 1.74 -6.34
CA THR A 164 -1.31 1.41 -6.16
C THR A 164 -0.44 2.63 -5.91
N GLN A 165 0.47 2.53 -4.96
CA GLN A 165 1.57 3.46 -4.75
C GLN A 165 2.58 3.29 -5.88
N LEU A 166 2.49 4.16 -6.90
CA LEU A 166 3.16 3.97 -8.18
C LEU A 166 4.65 4.32 -8.13
N SER A 167 4.95 5.56 -7.77
CA SER A 167 6.33 6.04 -7.64
C SER A 167 6.41 7.41 -6.94
N THR A 168 7.62 7.83 -6.60
CA THR A 168 7.95 9.25 -6.44
C THR A 168 7.90 9.93 -7.79
N ILE A 169 7.63 11.25 -7.83
CA ILE A 169 7.70 12.02 -9.08
C ILE A 169 9.16 12.38 -9.36
N PRO A 170 9.74 11.94 -10.49
CA PRO A 170 11.11 12.28 -10.84
C PRO A 170 11.25 13.81 -10.99
N THR A 171 12.27 14.39 -10.36
CA THR A 171 12.54 15.81 -10.46
C THR A 171 14.04 16.10 -10.42
N THR A 172 14.48 17.02 -11.27
CA THR A 172 15.83 17.62 -11.27
C THR A 172 15.81 19.04 -10.70
N LEU A 173 14.70 19.44 -10.07
CA LEU A 173 14.54 20.75 -9.45
C LEU A 173 15.61 20.95 -8.38
N ASN A 174 16.50 21.93 -8.61
CA ASN A 174 17.60 22.22 -7.69
C ASN A 174 17.09 22.97 -6.45
N THR A 175 17.44 22.44 -5.29
CA THR A 175 17.11 22.98 -3.96
C THR A 175 18.33 23.29 -3.10
N ASP A 176 19.54 23.35 -3.67
CA ASP A 176 20.78 23.58 -2.91
C ASP A 176 20.74 24.86 -2.08
N ASP A 177 20.15 25.94 -2.62
CA ASP A 177 19.95 27.23 -1.94
C ASP A 177 18.96 27.15 -0.77
N LEU A 178 18.15 26.10 -0.70
CA LEU A 178 17.16 25.85 0.34
C LEU A 178 17.65 24.91 1.45
N THR A 179 18.75 24.18 1.24
CA THR A 179 19.29 23.21 2.21
C THR A 179 19.56 23.81 3.60
N LYS A 180 19.84 25.12 3.67
CA LYS A 180 19.96 25.89 4.93
C LYS A 180 18.73 25.76 5.84
N PHE A 181 17.57 25.44 5.29
CA PHE A 181 16.34 25.28 6.07
C PHE A 181 16.26 23.91 6.75
N ASN A 182 17.02 22.89 6.35
CA ASN A 182 17.00 21.57 6.96
C ASN A 182 17.26 21.65 8.48
N SER A 183 18.39 22.23 8.86
CA SER A 183 18.74 22.39 10.28
C SER A 183 17.76 23.28 11.05
N ARG A 184 17.25 24.33 10.40
CA ARG A 184 16.24 25.21 10.99
C ARG A 184 14.94 24.48 11.27
N LEU A 185 14.41 23.73 10.29
CA LEU A 185 13.17 22.95 10.44
C LEU A 185 13.30 21.93 11.56
N ARG A 186 14.41 21.18 11.62
CA ARG A 186 14.68 20.22 12.70
C ARG A 186 14.76 20.88 14.07
N LYS A 187 15.45 22.04 14.17
CA LYS A 187 15.50 22.78 15.44
C LYS A 187 14.12 23.23 15.90
N LEU A 188 13.30 23.74 15.00
CA LEU A 188 11.92 24.13 15.28
C LEU A 188 11.04 22.93 15.64
N ALA A 189 11.25 21.78 14.99
CA ALA A 189 10.54 20.55 15.29
C ALA A 189 10.86 20.03 16.72
N LEU A 190 12.12 20.06 17.12
CA LEU A 190 12.54 19.75 18.49
C LEU A 190 11.91 20.68 19.53
N ALA A 191 11.76 21.96 19.19
CA ALA A 191 11.10 22.95 20.04
C ALA A 191 9.55 22.86 19.99
N LYS A 192 8.99 21.99 19.16
CA LYS A 192 7.54 21.90 18.89
C LYS A 192 6.91 23.23 18.45
N ASP A 193 7.70 24.11 17.81
CA ASP A 193 7.22 25.42 17.30
C ASP A 193 6.57 25.25 15.92
N GLU A 194 5.35 24.76 15.92
CA GLU A 194 4.55 24.53 14.69
C GLU A 194 4.40 25.82 13.87
N LYS A 195 4.14 26.96 14.53
CA LYS A 195 3.93 28.24 13.84
C LYS A 195 5.17 28.67 13.04
N ALA A 196 6.35 28.57 13.65
CA ALA A 196 7.60 28.92 12.97
C ALA A 196 7.95 27.91 11.86
N ILE A 197 7.60 26.62 12.04
CA ILE A 197 7.72 25.59 10.97
C ILE A 197 6.85 25.99 9.79
N LEU A 198 5.56 26.24 9.99
CA LEU A 198 4.62 26.62 8.91
C LEU A 198 5.09 27.86 8.15
N THR A 199 5.59 28.89 8.87
CA THR A 199 6.17 30.09 8.25
C THR A 199 7.43 29.78 7.42
N THR A 200 8.25 28.83 7.89
CA THR A 200 9.46 28.41 7.16
C THR A 200 9.08 27.61 5.91
N LEU A 201 8.11 26.70 6.03
CA LEU A 201 7.59 25.91 4.90
C LEU A 201 6.96 26.83 3.83
N ASP A 202 6.28 27.90 4.23
CA ASP A 202 5.69 28.88 3.31
C ASP A 202 6.76 29.58 2.44
N SER A 203 7.91 29.91 3.04
CA SER A 203 9.06 30.47 2.32
C SER A 203 9.67 29.47 1.34
N VAL A 204 9.80 28.20 1.74
CA VAL A 204 10.31 27.13 0.88
C VAL A 204 9.31 26.86 -0.26
N TYR A 205 8.02 26.72 0.05
CA TYR A 205 6.95 26.53 -0.92
C TYR A 205 6.93 27.60 -2.01
N SER A 206 6.97 28.87 -1.60
CA SER A 206 7.02 29.99 -2.53
C SER A 206 8.25 29.96 -3.45
N SER A 207 9.39 29.49 -2.93
CA SER A 207 10.60 29.28 -3.75
C SER A 207 10.44 28.11 -4.73
N LEU A 208 9.81 27.01 -4.32
CA LEU A 208 9.55 25.84 -5.18
C LEU A 208 8.64 26.20 -6.36
N LEU A 209 7.57 26.99 -6.12
CA LEU A 209 6.69 27.47 -7.19
C LEU A 209 7.44 28.36 -8.18
N LYS A 210 8.30 29.30 -7.70
CA LYS A 210 9.16 30.12 -8.57
C LYS A 210 10.15 29.28 -9.39
N LYS A 211 10.49 28.10 -8.94
CA LYS A 211 11.34 27.11 -9.64
C LYS A 211 10.53 26.12 -10.48
N GLU A 212 9.27 26.44 -10.77
CA GLU A 212 8.37 25.67 -11.64
C GLU A 212 8.11 24.22 -11.16
N ALA A 213 7.95 24.02 -9.83
CA ALA A 213 7.61 22.73 -9.26
C ALA A 213 6.35 22.11 -9.90
N GLU A 214 5.39 22.93 -10.32
CA GLU A 214 4.16 22.54 -10.99
C GLU A 214 4.42 21.84 -12.35
N SER A 215 5.49 22.23 -13.05
CA SER A 215 5.83 21.63 -14.35
C SER A 215 6.14 20.14 -14.25
N TYR A 216 6.82 19.73 -13.16
CA TYR A 216 7.13 18.31 -12.91
C TYR A 216 5.87 17.49 -12.63
N ALA A 217 4.92 18.02 -11.87
CA ALA A 217 3.64 17.39 -11.61
C ALA A 217 2.84 17.22 -12.92
N LYS A 218 2.75 18.27 -13.71
CA LYS A 218 2.04 18.27 -14.99
C LYS A 218 2.66 17.30 -16.01
N ASP A 219 3.98 17.29 -16.13
CA ASP A 219 4.69 16.35 -17.02
C ASP A 219 4.44 14.90 -16.60
N PHE A 220 4.60 14.59 -15.32
CA PHE A 220 4.33 13.28 -14.77
C PHE A 220 2.89 12.83 -15.03
N ASN A 221 1.91 13.70 -14.75
CA ASN A 221 0.51 13.38 -14.95
C ASN A 221 0.18 13.10 -16.43
N THR A 222 0.69 13.93 -17.34
CA THR A 222 0.30 13.91 -18.76
C THR A 222 1.13 12.91 -19.56
N ASN A 223 2.46 13.03 -19.48
CA ASN A 223 3.37 12.31 -20.35
C ASN A 223 3.74 10.92 -19.82
N PHE A 224 3.57 10.70 -18.52
CA PHE A 224 3.82 9.39 -17.94
C PHE A 224 2.53 8.67 -17.55
N VAL A 225 1.79 9.15 -16.54
CA VAL A 225 0.65 8.39 -15.99
C VAL A 225 -0.51 8.27 -16.96
N ALA A 226 -1.03 9.40 -17.47
CA ALA A 226 -2.21 9.38 -18.36
C ALA A 226 -1.91 8.66 -19.67
N LYS A 227 -0.73 8.88 -20.24
CA LYS A 227 -0.30 8.18 -21.45
C LYS A 227 -0.22 6.68 -21.22
N LEU A 228 0.48 6.24 -20.18
CA LEU A 228 0.66 4.83 -19.86
C LEU A 228 -0.68 4.14 -19.56
N HIS A 229 -1.53 4.77 -18.74
CA HIS A 229 -2.86 4.26 -18.40
C HIS A 229 -3.74 4.05 -19.63
N LYS A 230 -3.75 5.03 -20.54
CA LYS A 230 -4.53 5.01 -21.76
C LYS A 230 -4.00 3.98 -22.78
N ASP A 231 -2.68 4.00 -23.05
CA ASP A 231 -2.07 3.14 -24.06
C ASP A 231 -2.24 1.65 -23.71
N LEU A 232 -2.20 1.33 -22.42
CA LEU A 232 -2.37 -0.03 -21.91
C LEU A 232 -3.83 -0.42 -21.66
N LYS A 233 -4.79 0.49 -21.81
CA LYS A 233 -6.20 0.26 -21.51
C LYS A 233 -6.38 -0.36 -20.11
N ILE A 234 -5.80 0.31 -19.12
CA ILE A 234 -5.79 -0.21 -17.74
C ILE A 234 -7.20 -0.39 -17.22
N ASP A 235 -8.05 0.64 -17.34
CA ASP A 235 -9.46 0.53 -16.98
C ASP A 235 -10.24 -0.21 -18.07
N ASP A 236 -11.08 -1.15 -17.65
CA ASP A 236 -12.08 -1.81 -18.51
C ASP A 236 -13.33 -2.20 -17.69
N LYS A 237 -14.20 -3.04 -18.25
CA LYS A 237 -15.46 -3.45 -17.60
C LYS A 237 -15.23 -4.34 -16.35
N GLN A 238 -14.05 -4.94 -16.18
CA GLN A 238 -13.76 -5.87 -15.08
C GLN A 238 -12.90 -5.24 -14.00
N PHE A 239 -12.12 -4.22 -14.36
CA PHE A 239 -11.05 -3.70 -13.53
C PHE A 239 -10.82 -2.20 -13.68
N THR A 240 -10.51 -1.54 -12.58
CA THR A 240 -10.14 -0.11 -12.50
C THR A 240 -8.88 0.04 -11.66
N MET A 241 -7.97 0.91 -12.06
CA MET A 241 -6.77 1.23 -11.28
C MET A 241 -6.62 2.74 -11.09
N ARG A 242 -6.23 3.13 -9.89
CA ARG A 242 -5.80 4.50 -9.57
C ARG A 242 -4.44 4.45 -8.89
N TYR A 243 -3.76 5.57 -8.89
CA TYR A 243 -2.39 5.66 -8.44
C TYR A 243 -2.28 6.60 -7.24
N GLN A 244 -1.35 6.30 -6.33
CA GLN A 244 -0.86 7.24 -5.34
C GLN A 244 0.58 7.61 -5.67
N ASN A 245 0.91 8.88 -5.53
CA ASN A 245 2.29 9.31 -5.42
C ASN A 245 2.75 9.12 -3.98
N PHE A 246 4.05 8.93 -3.76
CA PHE A 246 4.57 8.82 -2.41
C PHE A 246 5.87 9.61 -2.23
N VAL A 247 6.19 9.89 -0.97
CA VAL A 247 7.47 10.46 -0.56
C VAL A 247 8.20 9.50 0.36
N LEU A 248 9.54 9.60 0.37
CA LEU A 248 10.41 8.71 1.13
C LEU A 248 10.82 9.39 2.43
N ARG A 249 10.42 8.84 3.58
CA ARG A 249 10.60 9.47 4.90
C ARG A 249 12.06 9.57 5.37
N PHE A 250 12.99 8.93 4.69
CA PHE A 250 14.42 9.04 4.99
C PHE A 250 15.12 10.24 4.32
N MET A 251 14.40 11.01 3.49
CA MET A 251 14.97 12.19 2.82
C MET A 251 15.22 13.34 3.79
N GLU A 252 16.15 14.23 3.42
CA GLU A 252 16.33 15.50 4.14
C GLU A 252 15.05 16.36 4.07
N PRO A 253 14.73 17.17 5.12
CA PRO A 253 13.45 17.85 5.24
C PRO A 253 13.03 18.66 4.00
N VAL A 254 13.95 19.40 3.40
CA VAL A 254 13.65 20.22 2.21
C VAL A 254 13.38 19.34 0.99
N ASP A 255 14.11 18.25 0.82
CA ASP A 255 13.90 17.33 -0.30
C ASP A 255 12.61 16.56 -0.15
N LEU A 256 12.28 16.09 1.06
CA LEU A 256 10.99 15.49 1.33
C LEU A 256 9.87 16.48 1.04
N PHE A 257 9.97 17.71 1.53
CA PHE A 257 8.95 18.74 1.34
C PHE A 257 8.77 19.11 -0.13
N LYS A 258 9.88 19.24 -0.90
CA LYS A 258 9.83 19.42 -2.35
C LYS A 258 9.02 18.32 -3.04
N ASN A 259 9.37 17.05 -2.78
CA ASN A 259 8.66 15.92 -3.37
C ASN A 259 7.20 15.87 -2.93
N LEU A 260 6.90 16.22 -1.68
CA LEU A 260 5.54 16.26 -1.15
C LEU A 260 4.70 17.34 -1.84
N VAL A 261 5.24 18.56 -2.04
CA VAL A 261 4.56 19.64 -2.75
C VAL A 261 4.23 19.19 -4.18
N ILE A 262 5.21 18.63 -4.91
CA ILE A 262 4.99 18.15 -6.28
C ILE A 262 3.94 17.03 -6.31
N ALA A 263 3.98 16.10 -5.33
CA ALA A 263 3.00 15.01 -5.21
C ALA A 263 1.58 15.51 -4.95
N PHE A 264 1.42 16.54 -4.09
CA PHE A 264 0.11 17.15 -3.83
C PHE A 264 -0.42 17.89 -5.05
N ILE A 265 0.40 18.67 -5.76
CA ILE A 265 0.01 19.33 -7.02
C ILE A 265 -0.43 18.28 -8.04
N SER A 266 0.34 17.22 -8.21
CA SER A 266 0.00 16.12 -9.12
C SER A 266 -1.33 15.46 -8.77
N ALA A 267 -1.54 15.20 -7.48
CA ALA A 267 -2.79 14.61 -7.01
C ALA A 267 -3.98 15.56 -7.15
N ASP A 268 -3.78 16.86 -6.97
CA ASP A 268 -4.84 17.87 -7.15
C ASP A 268 -5.33 17.94 -8.61
N GLU A 269 -4.39 17.96 -9.56
CA GLU A 269 -4.66 18.16 -10.99
C GLU A 269 -5.13 16.88 -11.72
N SER A 270 -4.70 15.68 -11.28
CA SER A 270 -4.95 14.46 -12.04
C SER A 270 -6.13 13.63 -11.50
N PRO A 271 -7.08 13.21 -12.35
CA PRO A 271 -8.13 12.28 -11.94
C PRO A 271 -7.61 10.84 -11.73
N LEU A 272 -6.43 10.51 -12.24
CA LEU A 272 -5.81 9.19 -12.10
C LEU A 272 -4.95 9.07 -10.84
N ILE A 273 -4.38 10.20 -10.37
CA ILE A 273 -3.65 10.23 -9.10
C ILE A 273 -4.68 10.44 -8.00
N ALA A 274 -5.01 9.35 -7.31
CA ALA A 274 -6.05 9.34 -6.30
C ALA A 274 -5.61 10.01 -4.99
N GLY A 275 -4.32 9.95 -4.66
CA GLY A 275 -3.81 10.51 -3.42
C GLY A 275 -2.30 10.48 -3.29
N VAL A 276 -1.84 10.77 -2.06
CA VAL A 276 -0.43 10.82 -1.67
C VAL A 276 -0.18 9.90 -0.48
N ASN A 277 1.04 9.38 -0.35
CA ASN A 277 1.47 8.54 0.78
C ASN A 277 2.89 8.91 1.23
N ILE A 278 3.30 8.39 2.40
CA ILE A 278 4.67 8.43 2.90
C ILE A 278 5.12 7.01 3.20
N VAL A 279 6.28 6.61 2.69
CA VAL A 279 6.75 5.23 2.72
C VAL A 279 8.20 5.12 3.21
N SER A 280 8.73 3.92 3.28
CA SER A 280 10.04 3.52 3.80
C SER A 280 9.98 3.17 5.30
N PRO A 281 10.99 2.46 5.83
CA PRO A 281 11.00 2.01 7.23
C PRO A 281 10.67 3.13 8.21
N GLU A 282 9.61 2.93 9.02
CA GLU A 282 9.19 3.93 10.00
C GLU A 282 10.20 4.06 11.15
N ASP A 283 10.84 2.94 11.51
CA ASP A 283 11.89 2.83 12.52
C ASP A 283 13.25 3.38 12.07
N GLY A 284 13.38 3.81 10.81
CA GLY A 284 14.63 4.38 10.29
C GLY A 284 15.03 5.65 11.06
N ALA A 285 16.35 5.83 11.31
CA ALA A 285 16.86 6.94 12.16
C ALA A 285 16.37 8.34 11.71
N THR A 286 16.34 8.61 10.41
CA THR A 286 15.79 9.89 9.87
C THR A 286 14.27 9.92 9.99
N SER A 287 13.61 8.80 9.72
CA SER A 287 12.15 8.66 9.83
C SER A 287 11.67 9.01 11.24
N MET A 288 12.27 8.38 12.26
CA MET A 288 11.95 8.63 13.66
C MET A 288 12.23 10.09 14.07
N LYS A 289 13.43 10.59 13.74
CA LYS A 289 13.86 11.94 14.08
C LYS A 289 12.96 13.03 13.52
N ASP A 290 12.51 12.88 12.27
CA ASP A 290 11.78 13.91 11.53
C ASP A 290 10.26 13.60 11.47
N TYR A 291 9.76 12.52 12.14
CA TYR A 291 8.37 12.06 12.03
C TYR A 291 7.34 13.18 12.27
N TRP A 292 7.47 13.89 13.40
CA TRP A 292 6.54 15.00 13.70
C TRP A 292 6.62 16.12 12.67
N LEU A 293 7.82 16.43 12.16
CA LEU A 293 8.02 17.42 11.10
C LEU A 293 7.31 16.98 9.81
N HIS A 294 7.37 15.70 9.48
CA HIS A 294 6.64 15.15 8.32
C HIS A 294 5.12 15.34 8.48
N MET A 295 4.57 15.13 9.68
CA MET A 295 3.14 15.38 9.94
C MET A 295 2.76 16.85 9.71
N ILE A 296 3.59 17.79 10.13
CA ILE A 296 3.37 19.22 9.88
C ILE A 296 3.50 19.56 8.39
N MET A 297 4.39 18.90 7.65
CA MET A 297 4.52 19.10 6.21
C MET A 297 3.26 18.63 5.45
N PHE A 298 2.69 17.48 5.83
CA PHE A 298 1.40 17.02 5.29
C PHE A 298 0.26 17.97 5.63
N LYS A 299 0.17 18.42 6.89
CA LYS A 299 -0.80 19.44 7.32
C LYS A 299 -0.66 20.73 6.49
N TYR A 300 0.56 21.18 6.23
CA TYR A 300 0.82 22.35 5.38
C TYR A 300 0.32 22.12 3.97
N CYS A 301 0.70 21.03 3.32
CA CYS A 301 0.29 20.73 1.94
C CYS A 301 -1.24 20.59 1.85
N HIS A 302 -1.89 19.91 2.79
CA HIS A 302 -3.34 19.79 2.83
C HIS A 302 -4.04 21.15 2.98
N SER A 303 -3.45 22.10 3.72
CA SER A 303 -4.00 23.47 3.80
C SER A 303 -3.97 24.23 2.47
N ARG A 304 -3.08 23.84 1.54
CA ARG A 304 -2.97 24.41 0.18
C ARG A 304 -3.82 23.68 -0.84
N TYR A 305 -3.99 22.37 -0.64
CA TYR A 305 -4.70 21.44 -1.53
C TYR A 305 -5.73 20.61 -0.71
N PRO A 306 -6.83 21.23 -0.26
CA PRO A 306 -7.75 20.62 0.72
C PRO A 306 -8.51 19.40 0.19
N ASP A 307 -8.64 19.27 -1.14
CA ASP A 307 -9.35 18.16 -1.77
C ASP A 307 -8.45 16.93 -1.99
N VAL A 308 -7.13 17.09 -1.86
CA VAL A 308 -6.18 15.98 -1.99
C VAL A 308 -6.29 15.06 -0.78
N LYS A 309 -6.56 13.79 -1.06
CA LYS A 309 -6.57 12.72 -0.04
C LYS A 309 -5.18 12.12 0.12
N TYR A 310 -4.90 11.62 1.32
CA TYR A 310 -3.64 10.93 1.61
C TYR A 310 -3.83 9.83 2.63
N ALA A 311 -3.17 8.71 2.37
CA ALA A 311 -2.97 7.65 3.33
C ALA A 311 -1.57 7.79 3.94
N MET A 312 -1.37 7.28 5.13
CA MET A 312 -0.07 7.37 5.79
C MET A 312 0.27 6.01 6.42
N HIS A 313 1.47 5.49 6.10
CA HIS A 313 2.06 4.45 6.94
C HIS A 313 2.31 5.05 8.32
N ALA A 314 1.64 4.53 9.33
CA ALA A 314 1.80 4.98 10.71
C ALA A 314 1.55 3.82 11.68
N GLY A 315 2.42 3.69 12.66
CA GLY A 315 2.36 2.60 13.62
C GLY A 315 2.78 1.24 13.06
N GLU A 316 3.63 1.22 12.04
CA GLU A 316 4.32 0.02 11.60
C GLU A 316 5.54 -0.25 12.49
N LEU A 317 5.31 -0.29 13.80
CA LEU A 317 6.32 -0.33 14.85
C LEU A 317 6.04 -1.41 15.89
N THR A 318 7.10 -1.88 16.54
CA THR A 318 7.04 -2.78 17.70
C THR A 318 8.20 -2.52 18.65
N LEU A 319 8.12 -3.06 19.89
CA LEU A 319 9.22 -3.04 20.86
C LEU A 319 10.53 -3.69 20.35
N GLY A 320 10.42 -4.54 19.33
CA GLY A 320 11.60 -5.15 18.71
C GLY A 320 12.37 -4.21 17.77
N LEU A 321 11.78 -3.11 17.36
CA LEU A 321 12.35 -2.15 16.40
C LEU A 321 12.73 -0.82 17.06
N VAL A 322 11.88 -0.31 17.98
CA VAL A 322 12.03 1.02 18.59
C VAL A 322 11.88 0.97 20.11
N GLN A 323 12.24 2.07 20.76
CA GLN A 323 12.06 2.26 22.20
C GLN A 323 10.55 2.45 22.53
N PRO A 324 10.12 2.13 23.79
CA PRO A 324 8.72 2.18 24.16
C PRO A 324 8.05 3.54 23.94
N GLU A 325 8.79 4.62 24.16
CA GLU A 325 8.29 5.99 24.01
C GLU A 325 7.83 6.30 22.58
N GLU A 326 8.48 5.73 21.58
CA GLU A 326 8.18 5.95 20.17
C GLU A 326 6.89 5.25 19.72
N LEU A 327 6.48 4.20 20.41
CA LEU A 327 5.20 3.51 20.12
C LEU A 327 3.96 4.30 20.57
N THR A 328 4.13 5.40 21.28
CA THR A 328 3.03 6.03 22.03
C THR A 328 2.31 7.14 21.29
N TRP A 329 2.70 7.50 20.06
CA TRP A 329 2.24 8.75 19.46
C TRP A 329 2.22 8.82 17.93
N HIS A 330 2.71 7.84 17.21
CA HIS A 330 2.85 7.91 15.75
C HIS A 330 1.50 7.90 15.03
N ILE A 331 0.59 6.98 15.40
CA ILE A 331 -0.75 6.93 14.81
C ILE A 331 -1.53 8.20 15.18
N SER A 332 -1.47 8.60 16.44
CA SER A 332 -2.10 9.85 16.91
C SER A 332 -1.62 11.06 16.12
N ALA A 333 -0.32 11.19 15.86
CA ALA A 333 0.23 12.30 15.09
C ALA A 333 -0.22 12.27 13.63
N ALA A 334 -0.29 11.09 13.00
CA ALA A 334 -0.84 10.94 11.65
C ALA A 334 -2.32 11.35 11.56
N VAL A 335 -3.12 10.96 12.56
CA VAL A 335 -4.55 11.25 12.61
C VAL A 335 -4.84 12.70 13.01
N TYR A 336 -4.26 13.19 14.12
CA TYR A 336 -4.62 14.50 14.67
C TYR A 336 -3.79 15.66 14.11
N THR A 337 -2.50 15.44 13.84
CA THR A 337 -1.62 16.50 13.35
C THR A 337 -1.61 16.57 11.84
N ALA A 338 -1.33 15.47 11.16
CA ALA A 338 -1.34 15.45 9.71
C ALA A 338 -2.77 15.49 9.14
N GLY A 339 -3.75 14.87 9.78
CA GLY A 339 -5.12 14.76 9.29
C GLY A 339 -5.31 13.68 8.23
N ALA A 340 -4.59 12.57 8.34
CA ALA A 340 -4.63 11.46 7.39
C ALA A 340 -6.07 10.98 7.13
N ASN A 341 -6.38 10.67 5.87
CA ASN A 341 -7.70 10.15 5.48
C ASN A 341 -7.79 8.63 5.64
N ARG A 342 -6.67 7.91 5.63
CA ARG A 342 -6.52 6.49 5.95
C ARG A 342 -5.18 6.26 6.66
N ILE A 343 -5.11 5.24 7.50
CA ILE A 343 -3.88 4.81 8.18
C ILE A 343 -3.49 3.43 7.67
N GLY A 344 -2.27 3.30 7.18
CA GLY A 344 -1.65 2.02 6.86
C GLY A 344 -1.04 1.38 8.10
N HIS A 345 -1.22 0.08 8.28
CA HIS A 345 -0.72 -0.78 9.35
C HIS A 345 -1.35 -0.54 10.74
N GLY A 346 -1.00 0.55 11.43
CA GLY A 346 -1.53 0.86 12.77
C GLY A 346 -1.33 -0.25 13.79
N VAL A 347 -0.17 -0.91 13.77
CA VAL A 347 0.07 -2.15 14.55
C VAL A 347 0.36 -1.86 16.02
N ASP A 348 1.02 -0.75 16.33
CA ASP A 348 1.37 -0.36 17.70
C ASP A 348 0.23 0.34 18.47
N LEU A 349 -0.98 0.36 17.92
CA LEU A 349 -2.17 1.01 18.52
C LEU A 349 -2.30 0.79 20.03
N ALA A 350 -2.03 -0.41 20.52
CA ALA A 350 -2.18 -0.74 21.93
C ALA A 350 -1.21 0.03 22.84
N TYR A 351 -0.13 0.56 22.29
CA TYR A 351 0.87 1.36 23.01
C TYR A 351 0.59 2.86 22.93
N GLU A 352 -0.26 3.31 21.99
CA GLU A 352 -0.65 4.72 21.87
C GLU A 352 -1.18 5.24 23.20
N LYS A 353 -0.70 6.41 23.63
CA LYS A 353 -1.00 6.99 24.94
C LYS A 353 -2.50 7.07 25.24
N ASP A 354 -3.29 7.47 24.25
CA ASP A 354 -4.73 7.64 24.35
C ASP A 354 -5.46 6.74 23.33
N SER A 355 -5.04 5.47 23.23
CA SER A 355 -5.48 4.50 22.22
C SER A 355 -7.01 4.37 22.10
N TYR A 356 -7.74 4.35 23.21
CA TYR A 356 -9.20 4.26 23.20
C TYR A 356 -9.88 5.54 22.65
N ASP A 357 -9.34 6.72 22.94
CA ASP A 357 -9.87 7.98 22.41
C ASP A 357 -9.53 8.13 20.93
N LEU A 358 -8.34 7.69 20.52
CA LEU A 358 -7.94 7.60 19.13
C LEU A 358 -8.89 6.69 18.33
N LEU A 359 -9.19 5.50 18.82
CA LEU A 359 -10.15 4.57 18.21
C LEU A 359 -11.55 5.19 18.07
N ARG A 360 -12.09 5.81 19.14
CA ARG A 360 -13.38 6.52 19.09
C ARG A 360 -13.37 7.65 18.05
N TYR A 361 -12.27 8.38 17.98
CA TYR A 361 -12.12 9.46 17.00
C TYR A 361 -12.06 8.94 15.56
N MET A 362 -11.26 7.91 15.30
CA MET A 362 -11.17 7.27 13.98
C MET A 362 -12.54 6.73 13.54
N ALA A 363 -13.25 6.03 14.41
CA ALA A 363 -14.60 5.54 14.13
C ALA A 363 -15.57 6.69 13.82
N LYS A 364 -15.62 7.72 14.68
CA LYS A 364 -16.48 8.91 14.51
C LYS A 364 -16.20 9.67 13.22
N LYS A 365 -14.94 9.75 12.82
CA LYS A 365 -14.50 10.45 11.59
C LYS A 365 -14.46 9.55 10.37
N SER A 366 -14.77 8.27 10.53
CA SER A 366 -14.70 7.27 9.47
C SER A 366 -13.32 7.22 8.80
N ILE A 367 -12.24 7.29 9.62
CA ILE A 367 -10.86 7.12 9.17
C ILE A 367 -10.54 5.62 9.17
N PRO A 368 -10.42 4.97 8.02
CA PRO A 368 -10.19 3.53 7.96
C PRO A 368 -8.75 3.16 8.28
N ILE A 369 -8.60 1.91 8.73
CA ILE A 369 -7.32 1.24 8.89
C ILE A 369 -7.11 0.24 7.75
N GLU A 370 -5.92 0.26 7.14
CA GLU A 370 -5.48 -0.66 6.10
C GLU A 370 -4.66 -1.78 6.75
N ILE A 371 -5.22 -2.98 6.80
CA ILE A 371 -4.66 -4.15 7.48
C ILE A 371 -3.93 -5.05 6.47
N ASN A 372 -2.64 -5.29 6.73
CA ASN A 372 -1.72 -6.04 5.89
C ASN A 372 -1.17 -7.25 6.66
N LEU A 373 -1.95 -8.33 6.80
CA LEU A 373 -1.67 -9.41 7.76
C LEU A 373 -0.33 -10.11 7.53
N VAL A 374 0.01 -10.42 6.26
CA VAL A 374 1.27 -11.10 5.92
C VAL A 374 2.46 -10.18 6.17
N SER A 375 2.36 -8.91 5.78
CA SER A 375 3.38 -7.90 6.01
C SER A 375 3.65 -7.70 7.50
N ASN A 376 2.59 -7.49 8.28
CA ASN A 376 2.70 -7.28 9.73
C ASN A 376 3.29 -8.51 10.45
N GLU A 377 2.98 -9.73 9.99
CA GLU A 377 3.64 -10.92 10.51
C GLU A 377 5.11 -10.97 10.12
N PHE A 378 5.43 -10.75 8.85
CA PHE A 378 6.79 -10.91 8.36
C PHE A 378 7.74 -9.84 8.89
N ILE A 379 7.37 -8.57 8.76
CA ILE A 379 8.23 -7.44 9.14
C ILE A 379 8.28 -7.29 10.67
N LEU A 380 7.10 -7.28 11.31
CA LEU A 380 6.94 -6.91 12.71
C LEU A 380 6.83 -8.10 13.66
N LYS A 381 6.66 -9.32 13.14
CA LYS A 381 6.40 -10.55 13.91
C LYS A 381 5.09 -10.43 14.73
N VAL A 382 4.13 -9.63 14.23
CA VAL A 382 2.84 -9.41 14.88
C VAL A 382 1.75 -10.14 14.15
N LYS A 383 1.10 -11.07 14.85
CA LYS A 383 0.00 -11.89 14.34
C LYS A 383 -0.95 -12.32 15.45
N ASP A 384 -2.05 -12.93 15.06
CA ASP A 384 -3.05 -13.52 15.96
C ASP A 384 -3.53 -12.49 17.01
N SER A 385 -3.62 -12.86 18.27
CA SER A 385 -4.10 -12.02 19.35
C SER A 385 -3.23 -10.80 19.66
N ARG A 386 -2.01 -10.73 19.13
CA ARG A 386 -1.15 -9.54 19.28
C ARG A 386 -1.43 -8.46 18.26
N HIS A 387 -2.14 -8.79 17.18
CA HIS A 387 -2.51 -7.81 16.14
C HIS A 387 -3.76 -7.02 16.57
N PRO A 388 -3.78 -5.68 16.47
CA PRO A 388 -4.88 -4.86 16.99
C PRO A 388 -6.17 -4.90 16.16
N LEU A 389 -6.31 -5.75 15.15
CA LEU A 389 -7.48 -5.86 14.28
C LEU A 389 -8.80 -5.95 15.07
N THR A 390 -8.82 -6.75 16.14
CA THR A 390 -10.03 -6.91 16.98
C THR A 390 -10.40 -5.63 17.71
N MET A 391 -9.41 -4.84 18.16
CA MET A 391 -9.68 -3.53 18.77
C MET A 391 -10.29 -2.55 17.77
N TYR A 392 -9.74 -2.46 16.55
CA TYR A 392 -10.33 -1.64 15.49
C TYR A 392 -11.78 -2.05 15.19
N LYS A 393 -12.03 -3.37 15.07
CA LYS A 393 -13.38 -3.91 14.86
C LYS A 393 -14.35 -3.56 16.00
N GLU A 394 -13.96 -3.78 17.25
CA GLU A 394 -14.79 -3.56 18.45
C GLU A 394 -15.19 -2.10 18.60
N PHE A 395 -14.31 -1.18 18.22
CA PHE A 395 -14.59 0.27 18.27
C PHE A 395 -15.30 0.79 17.02
N GLY A 396 -15.57 -0.06 16.02
CA GLY A 396 -16.26 0.32 14.79
C GLY A 396 -15.41 1.19 13.84
N VAL A 397 -14.08 1.12 13.95
CA VAL A 397 -13.18 1.74 12.97
C VAL A 397 -13.32 0.97 11.65
N PRO A 398 -13.54 1.65 10.51
CA PRO A 398 -13.64 0.96 9.22
C PRO A 398 -12.33 0.22 8.91
N ILE A 399 -12.45 -1.07 8.57
CA ILE A 399 -11.31 -1.93 8.22
C ILE A 399 -11.29 -2.16 6.71
N VAL A 400 -10.11 -2.09 6.13
CA VAL A 400 -9.80 -2.52 4.76
C VAL A 400 -8.68 -3.56 4.84
N ILE A 401 -8.82 -4.66 4.12
CA ILE A 401 -7.78 -5.68 3.99
C ILE A 401 -6.99 -5.41 2.71
N SER A 402 -5.69 -5.45 2.78
CA SER A 402 -4.79 -5.14 1.67
C SER A 402 -3.57 -6.08 1.64
N THR A 403 -2.82 -6.06 0.53
CA THR A 403 -1.70 -6.99 0.32
C THR A 403 -0.34 -6.43 0.63
N ASP A 404 -0.19 -5.09 0.61
CA ASP A 404 1.09 -4.41 0.71
C ASP A 404 2.00 -4.74 -0.50
N ASP A 405 3.11 -5.39 -0.29
CA ASP A 405 4.09 -5.81 -1.28
C ASP A 405 3.94 -7.30 -1.64
N ALA A 406 2.82 -7.63 -2.27
CA ALA A 406 2.40 -9.01 -2.52
C ALA A 406 3.47 -9.90 -3.19
N GLY A 407 4.30 -9.32 -4.06
CA GLY A 407 5.35 -10.05 -4.78
C GLY A 407 6.52 -10.44 -3.87
N ILE A 408 7.02 -9.51 -3.07
CA ILE A 408 8.07 -9.77 -2.08
C ILE A 408 7.55 -10.72 -1.01
N LEU A 409 6.36 -10.45 -0.49
CA LEU A 409 5.71 -11.21 0.59
C LEU A 409 5.08 -12.53 0.11
N ARG A 410 5.15 -12.83 -1.19
CA ARG A 410 4.60 -14.04 -1.81
C ARG A 410 3.18 -14.36 -1.37
N THR A 411 2.34 -13.33 -1.35
CA THR A 411 0.95 -13.37 -0.92
C THR A 411 0.02 -12.80 -2.00
N ASN A 412 -1.27 -12.89 -1.76
CA ASN A 412 -2.32 -12.29 -2.58
C ASN A 412 -3.56 -11.98 -1.73
N MET A 413 -4.59 -11.36 -2.31
CA MET A 413 -5.82 -11.03 -1.57
C MET A 413 -6.57 -12.26 -1.04
N THR A 414 -6.51 -13.39 -1.74
CA THR A 414 -7.13 -14.65 -1.26
C THR A 414 -6.47 -15.08 0.04
N GLU A 415 -5.14 -15.10 0.09
CA GLU A 415 -4.37 -15.47 1.29
C GLU A 415 -4.65 -14.54 2.47
N GLN A 416 -4.74 -13.22 2.24
CA GLN A 416 -5.10 -12.27 3.29
C GLN A 416 -6.45 -12.60 3.93
N TYR A 417 -7.47 -12.95 3.14
CA TYR A 417 -8.78 -13.33 3.67
C TYR A 417 -8.79 -14.72 4.32
N VAL A 418 -7.98 -15.68 3.84
CA VAL A 418 -7.78 -16.98 4.50
C VAL A 418 -7.20 -16.79 5.89
N LEU A 419 -6.14 -15.99 6.01
CA LEU A 419 -5.50 -15.68 7.29
C LEU A 419 -6.45 -14.94 8.23
N LEU A 420 -7.21 -13.96 7.70
CA LEU A 420 -8.23 -13.24 8.45
C LEU A 420 -9.24 -14.19 9.07
N ALA A 421 -9.85 -15.06 8.25
CA ALA A 421 -10.87 -16.00 8.70
C ALA A 421 -10.34 -17.03 9.70
N LYS A 422 -9.14 -17.54 9.45
CA LYS A 422 -8.51 -18.58 10.28
C LYS A 422 -8.07 -18.06 11.65
N ARG A 423 -7.48 -16.85 11.68
CA ARG A 423 -6.87 -16.29 12.89
C ARG A 423 -7.86 -15.55 13.79
N TYR A 424 -8.89 -14.94 13.21
CA TYR A 424 -9.80 -14.05 13.94
C TYR A 424 -11.22 -14.62 13.96
N LYS A 425 -11.46 -15.59 14.85
CA LYS A 425 -12.74 -16.30 14.95
C LYS A 425 -13.96 -15.39 15.22
N GLY A 426 -13.73 -14.20 15.79
CA GLY A 426 -14.78 -13.18 15.97
C GLY A 426 -15.12 -12.37 14.71
N VAL A 427 -14.44 -12.61 13.58
CA VAL A 427 -14.75 -11.96 12.30
C VAL A 427 -15.67 -12.86 11.51
N SER A 428 -16.93 -12.47 11.33
CA SER A 428 -17.92 -13.21 10.56
C SER A 428 -17.77 -13.02 9.05
N TYR A 429 -18.48 -13.82 8.26
CA TYR A 429 -18.59 -13.60 6.81
C TYR A 429 -19.19 -12.23 6.50
N SER A 430 -20.14 -11.77 7.29
CA SER A 430 -20.74 -10.42 7.15
C SER A 430 -19.72 -9.32 7.38
N ASP A 431 -18.82 -9.46 8.37
CA ASP A 431 -17.72 -8.52 8.60
C ASP A 431 -16.76 -8.50 7.39
N ILE A 432 -16.38 -9.69 6.88
CA ILE A 432 -15.51 -9.81 5.70
C ILE A 432 -16.14 -9.13 4.49
N LYS A 433 -17.42 -9.39 4.23
CA LYS A 433 -18.17 -8.72 3.17
C LYS A 433 -18.15 -7.20 3.34
N GLN A 434 -18.33 -6.70 4.56
CA GLN A 434 -18.24 -5.27 4.86
C GLN A 434 -16.84 -4.72 4.58
N TYR A 435 -15.75 -5.45 4.92
CA TYR A 435 -14.38 -5.02 4.61
C TYR A 435 -14.13 -4.93 3.11
N VAL A 436 -14.73 -5.84 2.35
CA VAL A 436 -14.71 -5.76 0.87
C VAL A 436 -15.40 -4.49 0.37
N TYR A 437 -16.60 -4.16 0.88
CA TYR A 437 -17.26 -2.90 0.52
C TYR A 437 -16.48 -1.66 0.97
N ASN A 438 -15.84 -1.73 2.14
CA ASN A 438 -15.00 -0.65 2.64
C ASN A 438 -13.86 -0.33 1.66
N SER A 439 -13.28 -1.34 1.01
CA SER A 439 -12.20 -1.13 0.04
C SER A 439 -12.60 -0.24 -1.16
N ILE A 440 -13.88 -0.20 -1.50
CA ILE A 440 -14.40 0.72 -2.52
C ILE A 440 -14.88 2.02 -1.88
N ASN A 441 -15.63 1.95 -0.78
CA ASN A 441 -16.19 3.13 -0.12
C ASN A 441 -15.13 4.12 0.35
N TYR A 442 -14.00 3.61 0.84
CA TYR A 442 -12.89 4.41 1.35
C TYR A 442 -11.74 4.60 0.35
N SER A 443 -11.93 4.15 -0.90
CA SER A 443 -10.99 4.47 -1.99
C SER A 443 -10.96 5.98 -2.24
N PHE A 444 -9.82 6.47 -2.71
CA PHE A 444 -9.65 7.89 -3.07
C PHE A 444 -10.08 8.19 -4.51
N ILE A 445 -10.88 7.32 -5.13
CA ILE A 445 -11.46 7.59 -6.46
C ILE A 445 -12.19 8.93 -6.42
N LYS A 446 -11.78 9.85 -7.30
CA LYS A 446 -12.38 11.20 -7.41
C LYS A 446 -13.68 11.20 -8.22
N ASP A 447 -13.79 10.29 -9.18
CA ASP A 447 -15.00 10.16 -10.04
C ASP A 447 -16.05 9.31 -9.31
N GLU A 448 -17.06 9.98 -8.79
CA GLU A 448 -18.19 9.34 -8.11
C GLU A 448 -18.99 8.39 -9.03
N GLY A 449 -18.97 8.60 -10.36
CA GLY A 449 -19.60 7.70 -11.32
C GLY A 449 -18.87 6.35 -11.37
N VAL A 450 -17.52 6.39 -11.42
CA VAL A 450 -16.68 5.18 -11.37
C VAL A 450 -16.89 4.44 -10.05
N LYS A 451 -16.89 5.14 -8.93
CA LYS A 451 -17.10 4.55 -7.60
C LYS A 451 -18.46 3.86 -7.48
N LYS A 452 -19.52 4.52 -7.91
CA LYS A 452 -20.88 3.96 -7.94
C LYS A 452 -20.99 2.75 -8.85
N GLN A 453 -20.30 2.76 -10.00
CA GLN A 453 -20.30 1.60 -10.91
C GLN A 453 -19.59 0.40 -10.25
N LEU A 454 -18.42 0.60 -9.62
CA LEU A 454 -17.71 -0.45 -8.90
C LEU A 454 -18.57 -1.07 -7.79
N LEU A 455 -19.30 -0.26 -7.01
CA LEU A 455 -20.21 -0.76 -5.97
C LEU A 455 -21.37 -1.58 -6.57
N LYS A 456 -21.97 -1.08 -7.66
CA LYS A 456 -23.04 -1.81 -8.36
C LYS A 456 -22.57 -3.16 -8.90
N ASP A 457 -21.38 -3.20 -9.48
CA ASP A 457 -20.79 -4.43 -10.00
C ASP A 457 -20.42 -5.39 -8.86
N LEU A 458 -19.94 -4.85 -7.74
CA LEU A 458 -19.66 -5.63 -6.53
C LEU A 458 -20.93 -6.26 -5.96
N ASP A 459 -22.05 -5.52 -5.91
CA ASP A 459 -23.37 -6.04 -5.50
C ASP A 459 -23.79 -7.23 -6.38
N LEU A 460 -23.62 -7.12 -7.69
CA LEU A 460 -23.99 -8.19 -8.63
C LEU A 460 -23.09 -9.42 -8.44
N ARG A 461 -21.78 -9.20 -8.27
CA ARG A 461 -20.81 -10.28 -8.03
C ARG A 461 -21.11 -11.02 -6.72
N PHE A 462 -21.43 -10.31 -5.63
CA PHE A 462 -21.83 -10.96 -4.37
C PHE A 462 -23.13 -11.73 -4.49
N LYS A 463 -24.15 -11.20 -5.16
CA LYS A 463 -25.40 -11.92 -5.42
C LYS A 463 -25.14 -13.24 -6.16
N THR A 464 -24.27 -13.20 -7.17
CA THR A 464 -23.88 -14.40 -7.93
C THR A 464 -23.09 -15.39 -7.06
N PHE A 465 -22.13 -14.89 -6.28
CA PHE A 465 -21.33 -15.70 -5.37
C PHE A 465 -22.20 -16.39 -4.31
N GLU A 466 -23.03 -15.64 -3.59
CA GLU A 466 -23.88 -16.16 -2.52
C GLU A 466 -24.96 -17.14 -3.03
N ALA A 467 -25.44 -16.98 -4.26
CA ALA A 467 -26.37 -17.92 -4.88
C ALA A 467 -25.73 -19.27 -5.24
N ASN A 468 -24.40 -19.28 -5.41
CA ASN A 468 -23.64 -20.49 -5.78
C ASN A 468 -23.02 -21.19 -4.56
N PHE A 469 -23.03 -20.58 -3.37
CA PHE A 469 -22.53 -21.18 -2.13
C PHE A 469 -23.66 -21.30 -1.10
N PRO A 470 -23.77 -22.46 -0.39
CA PRO A 470 -22.89 -23.63 -0.50
C PRO A 470 -23.07 -24.37 -1.82
N MET A 471 -21.98 -24.84 -2.39
CA MET A 471 -22.05 -25.79 -3.51
C MET A 471 -22.78 -27.05 -3.01
N LYS A 472 -23.85 -27.45 -3.72
CA LYS A 472 -24.63 -28.63 -3.42
C LYS A 472 -23.81 -29.92 -3.63
#